data_0f51a69b2ece482d9ecae3e6d4f4faa2
#
_entry.id   0f51a69b2ece482d9ecae3e6d4f4faa2
#
_cell.length_a   1.000
_cell.length_b   1.000
_cell.length_c   1.000
_cell.angle_alpha   90.00
_cell.angle_beta   90.00
_cell.angle_gamma   90.00
#
_symmetry.space_group_name_H-M   'P 1'
#
loop_
_entity.id
_entity.type
_entity.pdbx_description
1 polymer ?
#
loop_
_entity_poly.entity_id
_entity_poly.type
_entity_poly.pdbx_seq_one_letter_code
_entity_poly.pdbx_strand_id
1 'polypeptide(L)'
;MKLQLAIDLLDKEEAAKLAQEVEEYVDIVEIGTPIVINEGLPAVELLSKSISKAQVLADLKIMDAADYEVSQAVKFGADITTILGVAEDASIKAAIEEAHKHNKELLVDLIAVQDIEKRAKELDEMGACLLYT
;
A
#
# COMPACT_ATOMS: atom_id res chain seq x y z
N MET A 1 -8.10 -16.53 0.91
CA MET A 1 -8.66 -15.18 1.15
C MET A 1 -7.74 -14.50 2.14
N LYS A 2 -7.29 -13.27 1.87
CA LYS A 2 -6.48 -12.48 2.81
C LYS A 2 -7.41 -11.53 3.58
N LEU A 3 -7.13 -11.30 4.87
CA LEU A 3 -7.82 -10.33 5.72
C LEU A 3 -6.89 -9.12 5.94
N GLN A 4 -7.38 -7.92 5.63
CA GLN A 4 -6.66 -6.66 5.80
C GLN A 4 -7.31 -5.82 6.90
N LEU A 5 -6.49 -5.31 7.82
CA LEU A 5 -6.87 -4.28 8.78
C LEU A 5 -6.32 -2.94 8.33
N ALA A 6 -7.19 -1.95 8.10
CA ALA A 6 -6.81 -0.57 7.84
C ALA A 6 -6.85 0.27 9.12
N ILE A 7 -5.76 0.99 9.41
CA ILE A 7 -5.64 1.85 10.60
C ILE A 7 -5.53 3.30 10.14
N ASP A 8 -6.54 4.13 10.43
CA ASP A 8 -6.66 5.50 9.91
C ASP A 8 -6.55 6.60 10.99
N LEU A 9 -7.09 6.37 12.18
CA LEU A 9 -7.36 7.43 13.17
C LEU A 9 -6.52 7.34 14.44
N LEU A 10 -5.44 6.60 14.44
CA LEU A 10 -4.49 6.50 15.54
C LEU A 10 -3.20 7.26 15.22
N ASP A 11 -2.41 7.58 16.24
CA ASP A 11 -1.01 7.91 16.01
C ASP A 11 -0.19 6.65 15.69
N LYS A 12 1.05 6.82 15.25
CA LYS A 12 1.88 5.68 14.80
C LYS A 12 2.21 4.70 15.93
N GLU A 13 2.34 5.17 17.17
CA GLU A 13 2.61 4.33 18.35
C GLU A 13 1.40 3.48 18.72
N GLU A 14 0.20 4.07 18.70
CA GLU A 14 -1.05 3.36 18.93
C GLU A 14 -1.33 2.37 17.79
N ALA A 15 -1.07 2.77 16.54
CA ALA A 15 -1.20 1.89 15.37
C ALA A 15 -0.28 0.68 15.47
N ALA A 16 0.98 0.88 15.82
CA ALA A 16 1.94 -0.20 16.00
C ALA A 16 1.55 -1.17 17.12
N LYS A 17 1.02 -0.64 18.23
CA LYS A 17 0.52 -1.45 19.34
C LYS A 17 -0.69 -2.29 18.93
N LEU A 18 -1.68 -1.67 18.27
CA LEU A 18 -2.85 -2.40 17.76
C LEU A 18 -2.42 -3.50 16.78
N ALA A 19 -1.50 -3.19 15.87
CA ALA A 19 -0.98 -4.17 14.92
C ALA A 19 -0.36 -5.40 15.61
N GLN A 20 0.44 -5.19 16.65
CA GLN A 20 1.01 -6.28 17.45
C GLN A 20 -0.06 -7.17 18.11
N GLU A 21 -1.16 -6.57 18.56
CA GLU A 21 -2.27 -7.30 19.20
C GLU A 21 -3.03 -8.18 18.21
N VAL A 22 -3.05 -7.79 16.92
CA VAL A 22 -3.91 -8.44 15.90
C VAL A 22 -3.16 -9.19 14.80
N GLU A 23 -1.84 -9.08 14.70
CA GLU A 23 -1.05 -9.67 13.59
C GLU A 23 -1.23 -11.20 13.42
N GLU A 24 -1.65 -11.90 14.47
CA GLU A 24 -1.96 -13.34 14.42
C GLU A 24 -3.27 -13.65 13.66
N TYR A 25 -4.13 -12.65 13.47
CA TYR A 25 -5.48 -12.82 12.95
C TYR A 25 -5.67 -12.20 11.56
N VAL A 26 -4.70 -11.43 11.08
CA VAL A 26 -4.77 -10.71 9.81
C VAL A 26 -3.58 -11.02 8.93
N ASP A 27 -3.76 -10.93 7.62
CA ASP A 27 -2.68 -11.14 6.64
C ASP A 27 -1.96 -9.83 6.30
N ILE A 28 -2.67 -8.70 6.37
CA ILE A 28 -2.17 -7.38 6.01
C ILE A 28 -2.58 -6.38 7.09
N VAL A 29 -1.64 -5.53 7.52
CA VAL A 29 -1.92 -4.34 8.33
C VAL A 29 -1.55 -3.11 7.52
N GLU A 30 -2.52 -2.24 7.34
CA GLU A 30 -2.38 -1.01 6.57
C GLU A 30 -2.19 0.20 7.47
N ILE A 31 -1.13 0.97 7.20
CA ILE A 31 -1.01 2.36 7.64
C ILE A 31 -1.80 3.22 6.66
N GLY A 32 -2.94 3.70 7.12
CA GLY A 32 -3.85 4.49 6.30
C GLY A 32 -3.30 5.87 5.95
N THR A 33 -3.81 6.42 4.85
CA THR A 33 -3.42 7.74 4.34
C THR A 33 -3.41 8.84 5.42
N PRO A 34 -4.38 8.92 6.37
CA PRO A 34 -4.36 9.95 7.40
C PRO A 34 -3.12 9.89 8.30
N ILE A 35 -2.67 8.69 8.67
CA ILE A 35 -1.46 8.52 9.49
C ILE A 35 -0.22 8.92 8.67
N VAL A 36 -0.16 8.50 7.40
CA VAL A 36 0.96 8.88 6.51
C VAL A 36 1.05 10.40 6.33
N ILE A 37 -0.08 11.09 6.19
CA ILE A 37 -0.11 12.57 6.08
C ILE A 37 0.40 13.22 7.36
N ASN A 38 0.02 12.72 8.52
CA ASN A 38 0.38 13.34 9.80
C ASN A 38 1.82 13.03 10.22
N GLU A 39 2.30 11.80 9.96
CA GLU A 39 3.53 11.26 10.56
C GLU A 39 4.58 10.84 9.53
N GLY A 40 4.20 10.76 8.27
CA GLY A 40 5.08 10.37 7.17
C GLY A 40 5.47 8.90 7.19
N LEU A 41 6.44 8.54 6.34
CA LEU A 41 6.97 7.19 6.23
C LEU A 41 7.59 6.61 7.52
N PRO A 42 8.06 7.41 8.51
CA PRO A 42 8.42 6.86 9.83
C PRO A 42 7.33 6.05 10.51
N ALA A 43 6.04 6.30 10.22
CA ALA A 43 4.95 5.45 10.72
C ALA A 43 4.98 4.04 10.10
N VAL A 44 5.27 3.95 8.81
CA VAL A 44 5.44 2.67 8.10
C VAL A 44 6.63 1.91 8.68
N GLU A 45 7.75 2.60 8.94
CA GLU A 45 8.94 1.99 9.52
C GLU A 45 8.69 1.44 10.92
N LEU A 46 7.98 2.20 11.76
CA LEU A 46 7.64 1.76 13.11
C LEU A 46 6.75 0.51 13.06
N LEU A 47 5.72 0.50 12.21
CA LEU A 47 4.85 -0.66 12.03
C LEU A 47 5.65 -1.88 11.55
N SER A 48 6.45 -1.72 10.51
CA SER A 48 7.27 -2.81 9.94
C SER A 48 8.25 -3.43 10.95
N LYS A 49 8.76 -2.63 11.88
CA LYS A 49 9.63 -3.12 12.97
C LYS A 49 8.85 -3.76 14.13
N SER A 50 7.56 -3.49 14.22
CA SER A 50 6.72 -3.91 15.36
C SER A 50 6.04 -5.26 15.13
N ILE A 51 5.81 -5.64 13.87
CA ILE A 51 5.16 -6.90 13.49
C ILE A 51 6.07 -7.77 12.62
N SER A 52 5.78 -9.06 12.54
CA SER A 52 6.63 -10.00 11.80
C SER A 52 5.86 -11.04 10.98
N LYS A 53 4.55 -11.12 11.14
CA LYS A 53 3.69 -12.14 10.50
C LYS A 53 2.83 -11.56 9.39
N ALA A 54 2.18 -10.42 9.65
CA ALA A 54 1.37 -9.74 8.65
C ALA A 54 2.24 -8.88 7.73
N GLN A 55 1.81 -8.72 6.47
CA GLN A 55 2.41 -7.77 5.53
C GLN A 55 2.05 -6.33 5.92
N VAL A 56 2.98 -5.40 5.73
CA VAL A 56 2.75 -3.97 5.95
C VAL A 56 2.35 -3.30 4.66
N LEU A 57 1.17 -2.68 4.64
CA LEU A 57 0.71 -1.86 3.53
C LEU A 57 0.80 -0.38 3.88
N ALA A 58 1.44 0.40 3.00
CA ALA A 58 1.49 1.86 3.07
C ALA A 58 0.47 2.46 2.09
N ASP A 59 -0.60 3.08 2.61
CA ASP A 59 -1.65 3.69 1.79
C ASP A 59 -1.27 5.12 1.38
N LEU A 60 -0.42 5.21 0.35
CA LEU A 60 0.13 6.48 -0.16
C LEU A 60 -0.77 7.15 -1.20
N LYS A 61 -1.64 6.39 -1.86
CA LYS A 61 -2.48 6.88 -2.97
C LYS A 61 -1.65 7.63 -4.03
N ILE A 62 -0.55 7.02 -4.44
CA ILE A 62 0.39 7.55 -5.43
C ILE A 62 -0.38 7.95 -6.70
N MET A 63 -0.01 9.09 -7.30
CA MET A 63 -0.57 9.59 -8.54
C MET A 63 0.49 9.82 -9.61
N ASP A 64 1.67 10.30 -9.21
CA ASP A 64 2.82 10.56 -10.07
C ASP A 64 4.14 10.19 -9.36
N ALA A 65 5.29 10.42 -9.99
CA ALA A 65 6.61 10.08 -9.42
C ALA A 65 6.70 8.67 -8.82
N ALA A 66 5.98 7.72 -9.41
CA ALA A 66 5.60 6.45 -8.81
C ALA A 66 6.79 5.55 -8.45
N ASP A 67 7.83 5.49 -9.29
CA ASP A 67 9.06 4.74 -9.01
C ASP A 67 9.78 5.27 -7.77
N TYR A 68 9.86 6.60 -7.62
CA TYR A 68 10.45 7.23 -6.45
C TYR A 68 9.65 6.94 -5.19
N GLU A 69 8.33 7.16 -5.21
CA GLU A 69 7.48 7.02 -4.03
C GLU A 69 7.41 5.55 -3.56
N VAL A 70 7.27 4.59 -4.49
CA VAL A 70 7.34 3.15 -4.17
C VAL A 70 8.71 2.81 -3.56
N SER A 71 9.82 3.28 -4.15
CA SER A 71 11.16 3.01 -3.62
C SER A 71 11.35 3.54 -2.20
N GLN A 72 10.76 4.71 -1.88
CA GLN A 72 10.81 5.25 -0.53
C GLN A 72 9.99 4.41 0.45
N ALA A 73 8.74 4.05 0.11
CA ALA A 73 7.90 3.19 0.96
C ALA A 73 8.61 1.85 1.29
N VAL A 74 9.20 1.22 0.29
CA VAL A 74 9.96 -0.03 0.46
C VAL A 74 11.15 0.15 1.41
N LYS A 75 11.91 1.25 1.31
CA LYS A 75 13.01 1.55 2.24
C LYS A 75 12.55 1.68 3.68
N PHE A 76 11.33 2.14 3.90
CA PHE A 76 10.71 2.23 5.22
C PHE A 76 9.95 0.95 5.63
N GLY A 77 10.07 -0.11 4.85
CA GLY A 77 9.61 -1.44 5.23
C GLY A 77 8.21 -1.81 4.75
N ALA A 78 7.61 -1.07 3.82
CA ALA A 78 6.36 -1.48 3.19
C ALA A 78 6.55 -2.76 2.37
N ASP A 79 5.61 -3.69 2.51
CA ASP A 79 5.49 -4.88 1.66
C ASP A 79 4.55 -4.61 0.48
N ILE A 80 3.58 -3.73 0.69
CA ILE A 80 2.57 -3.33 -0.29
C ILE A 80 2.47 -1.81 -0.27
N THR A 81 2.37 -1.19 -1.46
CA THR A 81 2.18 0.26 -1.61
C THR A 81 0.97 0.52 -2.48
N THR A 82 0.23 1.61 -2.26
CA THR A 82 -0.96 1.93 -3.04
C THR A 82 -0.69 3.00 -4.10
N ILE A 83 -1.25 2.82 -5.30
CA ILE A 83 -1.36 3.80 -6.37
C ILE A 83 -2.82 3.94 -6.80
N LEU A 84 -3.22 5.14 -7.25
CA LEU A 84 -4.58 5.36 -7.75
C LEU A 84 -4.77 4.79 -9.16
N GLY A 85 -5.85 4.05 -9.38
CA GLY A 85 -6.20 3.48 -10.68
C GLY A 85 -6.56 4.52 -11.76
N VAL A 86 -6.79 5.78 -11.34
CA VAL A 86 -6.97 6.93 -12.24
C VAL A 86 -5.66 7.60 -12.65
N ALA A 87 -4.51 7.15 -12.13
CA ALA A 87 -3.20 7.62 -12.57
C ALA A 87 -2.93 7.21 -14.03
N GLU A 88 -2.00 7.91 -14.66
CA GLU A 88 -1.55 7.58 -16.01
C GLU A 88 -0.93 6.18 -16.06
N ASP A 89 -1.19 5.45 -17.14
CA ASP A 89 -0.67 4.09 -17.33
C ASP A 89 0.86 4.00 -17.18
N ALA A 90 1.57 5.03 -17.60
CA ALA A 90 3.02 5.10 -17.45
C ALA A 90 3.44 5.12 -15.97
N SER A 91 2.72 5.87 -15.13
CA SER A 91 2.96 5.93 -13.68
C SER A 91 2.66 4.59 -13.02
N ILE A 92 1.55 3.95 -13.39
CA ILE A 92 1.16 2.64 -12.84
C ILE A 92 2.19 1.58 -13.21
N LYS A 93 2.62 1.52 -14.47
CA LYS A 93 3.68 0.59 -14.92
C LYS A 93 5.00 0.82 -14.19
N ALA A 94 5.41 2.08 -14.03
CA ALA A 94 6.62 2.41 -13.27
C ALA A 94 6.52 1.95 -11.81
N ALA A 95 5.37 2.13 -11.16
CA ALA A 95 5.12 1.63 -9.80
C ALA A 95 5.21 0.10 -9.71
N ILE A 96 4.57 -0.61 -10.65
CA ILE A 96 4.59 -2.08 -10.72
C ILE A 96 6.04 -2.58 -10.88
N GLU A 97 6.77 -2.02 -11.83
CA GLU A 97 8.16 -2.38 -12.10
C GLU A 97 9.04 -2.13 -10.88
N GLU A 98 8.87 -0.99 -10.21
CA GLU A 98 9.67 -0.66 -9.02
C GLU A 98 9.34 -1.58 -7.84
N ALA A 99 8.08 -1.88 -7.58
CA ALA A 99 7.68 -2.84 -6.54
C ALA A 99 8.29 -4.23 -6.81
N HIS A 100 8.20 -4.72 -8.05
CA HIS A 100 8.74 -6.02 -8.45
C HIS A 100 10.26 -6.10 -8.33
N LYS A 101 11.02 -5.03 -8.61
CA LYS A 101 12.49 -4.98 -8.39
C LYS A 101 12.87 -5.30 -6.94
N HIS A 102 12.00 -4.95 -6.01
CA HIS A 102 12.20 -5.17 -4.58
C HIS A 102 11.50 -6.44 -4.05
N ASN A 103 10.87 -7.26 -4.90
CA ASN A 103 10.01 -8.38 -4.53
C ASN A 103 8.86 -7.95 -3.60
N LYS A 104 8.27 -6.79 -3.89
CA LYS A 104 7.13 -6.20 -3.17
C LYS A 104 5.91 -6.14 -4.07
N GLU A 105 4.75 -5.94 -3.48
CA GLU A 105 3.46 -5.90 -4.17
C GLU A 105 2.96 -4.46 -4.34
N LEU A 106 2.17 -4.23 -5.39
CA LEU A 106 1.45 -2.98 -5.62
C LEU A 106 -0.05 -3.26 -5.54
N LEU A 107 -0.76 -2.44 -4.75
CA LEU A 107 -2.21 -2.40 -4.72
C LEU A 107 -2.69 -1.19 -5.51
N VAL A 108 -3.58 -1.40 -6.48
CA VAL A 108 -4.21 -0.31 -7.22
C VAL A 108 -5.58 -0.02 -6.63
N ASP A 109 -5.75 1.19 -6.09
CA ASP A 109 -7.01 1.70 -5.55
C ASP A 109 -7.86 2.27 -6.68
N LEU A 110 -9.04 1.67 -6.89
CA LEU A 110 -9.98 2.05 -7.96
C LEU A 110 -10.92 3.20 -7.57
N ILE A 111 -10.63 3.91 -6.48
CA ILE A 111 -11.38 5.12 -6.11
C ILE A 111 -11.42 6.10 -7.29
N ALA A 112 -12.58 6.69 -7.53
CA ALA A 112 -12.86 7.61 -8.63
C ALA A 112 -12.75 7.04 -10.06
N VAL A 113 -12.45 5.76 -10.22
CA VAL A 113 -12.52 5.09 -11.53
C VAL A 113 -13.97 4.94 -11.94
N GLN A 114 -14.33 5.44 -13.14
CA GLN A 114 -15.71 5.41 -13.61
C GLN A 114 -16.11 4.04 -14.16
N ASP A 115 -15.26 3.42 -14.98
CA ASP A 115 -15.48 2.09 -15.56
C ASP A 115 -14.53 1.09 -14.88
N ILE A 116 -14.95 0.63 -13.69
CA ILE A 116 -14.15 -0.25 -12.82
C ILE A 116 -13.83 -1.57 -13.54
N GLU A 117 -14.81 -2.18 -14.24
CA GLU A 117 -14.60 -3.47 -14.90
C GLU A 117 -13.55 -3.39 -16.00
N LYS A 118 -13.65 -2.36 -16.83
CA LYS A 118 -12.68 -2.13 -17.91
C LYS A 118 -11.30 -1.86 -17.32
N ARG A 119 -11.22 -0.93 -16.35
CA ARG A 119 -9.94 -0.53 -15.76
C ARG A 119 -9.27 -1.69 -15.05
N ALA A 120 -10.01 -2.53 -14.33
CA ALA A 120 -9.48 -3.70 -13.66
C ALA A 120 -8.81 -4.68 -14.64
N LYS A 121 -9.41 -4.92 -15.82
CA LYS A 121 -8.82 -5.75 -16.86
C LYS A 121 -7.51 -5.16 -17.41
N GLU A 122 -7.51 -3.84 -17.67
CA GLU A 122 -6.29 -3.14 -18.13
C GLU A 122 -5.16 -3.25 -17.11
N LEU A 123 -5.48 -3.09 -15.82
CA LEU A 123 -4.52 -3.17 -14.72
C LEU A 123 -3.97 -4.60 -14.51
N ASP A 124 -4.82 -5.61 -14.66
CA ASP A 124 -4.41 -7.01 -14.63
C ASP A 124 -3.43 -7.32 -15.78
N GLU A 125 -3.72 -6.84 -16.99
CA GLU A 125 -2.81 -6.95 -18.14
C GLU A 125 -1.47 -6.22 -17.94
N MET A 126 -1.45 -5.15 -17.14
CA MET A 126 -0.23 -4.43 -16.75
C MET A 126 0.58 -5.16 -15.67
N GLY A 127 0.00 -6.16 -14.99
CA GLY A 127 0.65 -6.94 -13.94
C GLY A 127 0.43 -6.40 -12.53
N ALA A 128 -0.65 -5.67 -12.26
CA ALA A 128 -1.02 -5.24 -10.91
C ALA A 128 -1.24 -6.47 -10.02
N CYS A 129 -0.70 -6.42 -8.78
CA CYS A 129 -0.77 -7.57 -7.86
C CYS A 129 -2.12 -7.64 -7.15
N LEU A 130 -2.64 -6.49 -6.73
CA LEU A 130 -3.87 -6.36 -5.96
C LEU A 130 -4.72 -5.20 -6.51
N LEU A 131 -6.04 -5.35 -6.46
CA LEU A 131 -7.00 -4.29 -6.77
C LEU A 131 -7.92 -4.08 -5.57
N TYR A 132 -8.24 -2.81 -5.27
CA TYR A 132 -9.18 -2.41 -4.22
C TYR A 132 -10.28 -1.52 -4.82
N THR A 133 -11.54 -1.72 -4.40
CA THR A 133 -12.70 -0.92 -4.86
C THR A 133 -13.50 -0.39 -3.69
#